data_978932b2009aa3f6f2f063ee8363db5b
#
_entry.id   978932b2009aa3f6f2f063ee8363db5b
#
_cell.length_a   1.000
_cell.length_b   1.000
_cell.length_c   1.000
_cell.angle_alpha   90.00
_cell.angle_beta   90.00
_cell.angle_gamma   90.00
#
_symmetry.space_group_name_H-M   'P 1'
#
loop_
_entity.id
_entity.type
_entity.pdbx_description
1 polymer ?
#
loop_
_entity_poly.entity_id
_entity_poly.type
_entity_poly.pdbx_seq_one_letter_code
_entity_poly.pdbx_strand_id
1 'polypeptide(L)'
;LDGIEKITGVRPAFEQVDLRDKAATEAVFQKYPAIAGIIHFAASKAVGESVQLPLLYYRNNVVSLINLLELMPAYGVKGIIFSSSCTVYGQPNPENLPVTEDAPHQKATSPYGNTKEINEQIIYDFIHSGAAVKSIVLRYFNPIGAHPSALIGELPNGVPNNLIPYVTQTAMGIREQLTIF
;
A
#
# COMPACT_ATOMS: atom_id res chain seq x y z
N LEU A 1 14.53 10.23 -3.21
CA LEU A 1 14.23 11.24 -4.25
C LEU A 1 15.36 11.36 -5.27
N ASP A 2 16.63 11.32 -4.84
CA ASP A 2 17.80 11.48 -5.72
C ASP A 2 17.85 10.42 -6.83
N GLY A 3 17.47 9.18 -6.55
CA GLY A 3 17.37 8.13 -7.55
C GLY A 3 16.33 8.44 -8.62
N ILE A 4 15.18 8.97 -8.23
CA ILE A 4 14.12 9.37 -9.18
C ILE A 4 14.61 10.51 -10.06
N GLU A 5 15.19 11.54 -9.46
CA GLU A 5 15.73 12.69 -10.20
C GLU A 5 16.80 12.27 -11.21
N LYS A 6 17.72 11.37 -10.83
CA LYS A 6 18.75 10.85 -11.74
C LYS A 6 18.17 10.04 -12.90
N ILE A 7 17.06 9.34 -12.71
CA ILE A 7 16.41 8.52 -13.74
C ILE A 7 15.56 9.38 -14.67
N THR A 8 14.81 10.33 -14.12
CA THR A 8 13.76 11.06 -14.86
C THR A 8 14.16 12.48 -15.25
N GLY A 9 15.24 13.02 -14.67
CA GLY A 9 15.59 14.44 -14.79
C GLY A 9 14.70 15.39 -13.99
N VAL A 10 13.70 14.87 -13.25
CA VAL A 10 12.75 15.65 -12.48
C VAL A 10 12.80 15.24 -11.02
N ARG A 11 12.99 16.20 -10.11
CA ARG A 11 12.89 15.96 -8.67
C ARG A 11 11.43 16.13 -8.25
N PRO A 12 10.77 15.07 -7.75
CA PRO A 12 9.39 15.18 -7.26
C PRO A 12 9.36 16.05 -5.98
N ALA A 13 8.27 16.79 -5.81
CA ALA A 13 7.98 17.46 -4.54
C ALA A 13 7.78 16.40 -3.43
N PHE A 14 8.19 16.74 -2.22
CA PHE A 14 8.05 15.87 -1.05
C PHE A 14 7.42 16.62 0.11
N GLU A 15 6.37 16.05 0.67
CA GLU A 15 5.72 16.54 1.88
C GLU A 15 5.74 15.42 2.94
N GLN A 16 6.28 15.73 4.10
CA GLN A 16 6.25 14.80 5.24
C GLN A 16 4.98 15.04 6.04
N VAL A 17 3.94 14.22 5.77
CA VAL A 17 2.60 14.35 6.37
C VAL A 17 2.13 12.99 6.87
N ASP A 18 1.50 12.99 8.02
CA ASP A 18 0.73 11.86 8.51
C ASP A 18 -0.69 11.93 7.95
N LEU A 19 -1.04 11.01 7.07
CA LEU A 19 -2.36 10.97 6.42
C LEU A 19 -3.52 10.77 7.40
N ARG A 20 -3.25 10.38 8.65
CA ARG A 20 -4.27 10.33 9.72
C ARG A 20 -4.67 11.72 10.21
N ASP A 21 -3.79 12.70 10.02
CA ASP A 21 -4.10 14.10 10.28
C ASP A 21 -4.76 14.70 9.03
N LYS A 22 -6.10 14.81 9.10
CA LYS A 22 -6.89 15.33 7.98
C LYS A 22 -6.51 16.77 7.62
N ALA A 23 -6.27 17.63 8.62
CA ALA A 23 -5.94 19.03 8.37
C ALA A 23 -4.57 19.16 7.70
N ALA A 24 -3.57 18.41 8.16
CA ALA A 24 -2.24 18.37 7.53
C ALA A 24 -2.31 17.79 6.11
N THR A 25 -3.13 16.74 5.89
CA THR A 25 -3.36 16.16 4.56
C THR A 25 -4.05 17.18 3.64
N GLU A 26 -5.06 17.89 4.12
CA GLU A 26 -5.78 18.92 3.36
C GLU A 26 -4.85 20.06 2.94
N ALA A 27 -3.92 20.48 3.80
CA ALA A 27 -2.92 21.49 3.46
C ALA A 27 -2.07 21.11 2.23
N VAL A 28 -1.82 19.81 2.01
CA VAL A 28 -1.13 19.32 0.80
C VAL A 28 -2.01 19.53 -0.43
N PHE A 29 -3.31 19.20 -0.37
CA PHE A 29 -4.23 19.45 -1.48
C PHE A 29 -4.35 20.94 -1.82
N GLN A 30 -4.37 21.81 -0.80
CA GLN A 30 -4.37 23.27 -0.98
C GLN A 30 -3.09 23.76 -1.65
N LYS A 31 -1.95 23.20 -1.24
CA LYS A 31 -0.63 23.58 -1.80
C LYS A 31 -0.48 23.12 -3.26
N TYR A 32 -1.08 21.99 -3.63
CA TYR A 32 -0.97 21.38 -4.96
C TYR A 32 -2.35 21.20 -5.62
N PRO A 33 -2.98 22.28 -6.09
CA PRO A 33 -4.36 22.23 -6.59
C PRO A 33 -4.53 21.48 -7.91
N ALA A 34 -3.45 21.07 -8.55
CA ALA A 34 -3.45 20.32 -9.80
C ALA A 34 -3.31 18.79 -9.63
N ILE A 35 -3.56 18.25 -8.42
CA ILE A 35 -3.53 16.80 -8.20
C ILE A 35 -4.64 16.17 -9.03
N ALA A 36 -4.26 15.35 -10.02
CA ALA A 36 -5.21 14.66 -10.91
C ALA A 36 -5.67 13.31 -10.34
N GLY A 37 -4.83 12.63 -9.56
CA GLY A 37 -5.10 11.33 -8.99
C GLY A 37 -4.13 10.98 -7.87
N ILE A 38 -4.45 9.92 -7.14
CA ILE A 38 -3.69 9.43 -5.99
C ILE A 38 -3.27 7.99 -6.24
N ILE A 39 -1.99 7.67 -5.95
CA ILE A 39 -1.52 6.30 -5.82
C ILE A 39 -1.24 6.08 -4.33
N HIS A 40 -2.12 5.34 -3.66
CA HIS A 40 -2.10 5.18 -2.21
C HIS A 40 -1.38 3.89 -1.80
N PHE A 41 -0.11 4.02 -1.43
CA PHE A 41 0.72 2.94 -0.88
C PHE A 41 0.88 3.01 0.64
N ALA A 42 0.56 4.16 1.25
CA ALA A 42 0.82 4.38 2.66
C ALA A 42 0.00 3.43 3.55
N ALA A 43 0.68 2.53 4.25
CA ALA A 43 0.08 1.62 5.20
C ALA A 43 1.14 1.00 6.13
N SER A 44 0.74 0.61 7.34
CA SER A 44 1.46 -0.39 8.11
C SER A 44 1.23 -1.77 7.49
N LYS A 45 2.30 -2.55 7.19
CA LYS A 45 2.21 -3.77 6.35
C LYS A 45 2.73 -5.05 6.99
N ALA A 46 3.29 -5.01 8.18
CA ALA A 46 3.87 -6.19 8.83
C ALA A 46 2.79 -7.07 9.45
N VAL A 47 2.56 -8.26 8.88
CA VAL A 47 1.51 -9.19 9.30
C VAL A 47 1.63 -9.55 10.78
N GLY A 48 2.83 -9.95 11.22
CA GLY A 48 3.09 -10.34 12.63
C GLY A 48 2.84 -9.20 13.62
N GLU A 49 3.32 -7.99 13.31
CA GLU A 49 3.07 -6.80 14.13
C GLU A 49 1.57 -6.46 14.22
N SER A 50 0.83 -6.67 13.14
CA SER A 50 -0.61 -6.39 13.14
C SER A 50 -1.38 -7.23 14.14
N VAL A 51 -0.92 -8.46 14.41
CA VAL A 51 -1.53 -9.34 15.42
C VAL A 51 -1.26 -8.81 16.84
N GLN A 52 -0.08 -8.24 17.05
CA GLN A 52 0.30 -7.69 18.36
C GLN A 52 -0.32 -6.31 18.62
N LEU A 53 -0.44 -5.48 17.58
CA LEU A 53 -0.88 -4.09 17.65
C LEU A 53 -2.06 -3.81 16.69
N PRO A 54 -3.19 -4.54 16.77
CA PRO A 54 -4.26 -4.47 15.78
C PRO A 54 -4.86 -3.07 15.65
N LEU A 55 -5.07 -2.36 16.74
CA LEU A 55 -5.66 -1.02 16.71
C LEU A 55 -4.77 0.02 16.03
N LEU A 56 -3.44 -0.15 16.10
CA LEU A 56 -2.50 0.68 15.36
C LEU A 56 -2.72 0.52 13.85
N TYR A 57 -2.89 -0.72 13.39
CA TYR A 57 -3.12 -1.03 11.97
C TYR A 57 -4.46 -0.50 11.49
N TYR A 58 -5.54 -0.68 12.22
CA TYR A 58 -6.83 -0.10 11.85
C TYR A 58 -6.76 1.43 11.77
N ARG A 59 -6.16 2.07 12.76
CA ARG A 59 -6.01 3.52 12.76
C ARG A 59 -5.16 4.03 11.61
N ASN A 60 -4.00 3.40 11.37
CA ASN A 60 -3.09 3.84 10.31
C ASN A 60 -3.68 3.61 8.92
N ASN A 61 -4.21 2.42 8.68
CA ASN A 61 -4.55 2.00 7.32
C ASN A 61 -5.95 2.45 6.89
N VAL A 62 -6.90 2.53 7.83
CA VAL A 62 -8.28 2.88 7.50
C VAL A 62 -8.50 4.39 7.57
N VAL A 63 -8.05 5.05 8.64
CA VAL A 63 -8.27 6.51 8.78
C VAL A 63 -7.55 7.29 7.70
N SER A 64 -6.33 6.90 7.31
CA SER A 64 -5.60 7.55 6.23
C SER A 64 -6.35 7.50 4.89
N LEU A 65 -6.96 6.36 4.57
CA LEU A 65 -7.77 6.23 3.35
C LEU A 65 -9.04 7.08 3.42
N ILE A 66 -9.76 7.04 4.54
CA ILE A 66 -10.98 7.85 4.72
C ILE A 66 -10.68 9.33 4.51
N ASN A 67 -9.62 9.86 5.13
CA ASN A 67 -9.23 11.26 4.96
C ASN A 67 -8.97 11.62 3.50
N LEU A 68 -8.29 10.74 2.74
CA LEU A 68 -8.05 10.97 1.31
C LEU A 68 -9.37 10.97 0.52
N LEU A 69 -10.25 9.98 0.74
CA LEU A 69 -11.53 9.86 0.03
C LEU A 69 -12.46 11.06 0.31
N GLU A 70 -12.46 11.59 1.53
CA GLU A 70 -13.22 12.79 1.87
C GLU A 70 -12.69 14.06 1.20
N LEU A 71 -11.37 14.18 1.02
CA LEU A 71 -10.73 15.34 0.40
C LEU A 71 -10.81 15.31 -1.14
N MET A 72 -10.79 14.12 -1.75
CA MET A 72 -10.77 13.99 -3.21
C MET A 72 -11.88 14.77 -3.92
N PRO A 73 -13.17 14.64 -3.57
CA PRO A 73 -14.22 15.41 -4.23
C PRO A 73 -14.11 16.91 -4.02
N ALA A 74 -13.72 17.34 -2.81
CA ALA A 74 -13.59 18.75 -2.47
C ALA A 74 -12.50 19.46 -3.30
N TYR A 75 -11.46 18.73 -3.69
CA TYR A 75 -10.34 19.25 -4.49
C TYR A 75 -10.36 18.77 -5.94
N GLY A 76 -11.46 18.16 -6.40
CA GLY A 76 -11.64 17.75 -7.79
C GLY A 76 -10.76 16.58 -8.25
N VAL A 77 -10.18 15.82 -7.32
CA VAL A 77 -9.37 14.62 -7.61
C VAL A 77 -10.28 13.47 -8.00
N LYS A 78 -10.09 12.90 -9.20
CA LYS A 78 -11.05 11.98 -9.82
C LYS A 78 -10.58 10.52 -9.86
N GLY A 79 -9.37 10.23 -9.44
CA GLY A 79 -8.83 8.88 -9.53
C GLY A 79 -8.02 8.47 -8.32
N ILE A 80 -8.17 7.21 -7.90
CA ILE A 80 -7.32 6.59 -6.88
C ILE A 80 -6.89 5.20 -7.33
N ILE A 81 -5.59 4.92 -7.21
CA ILE A 81 -5.04 3.58 -7.29
C ILE A 81 -4.73 3.15 -5.85
N PHE A 82 -5.40 2.11 -5.40
CA PHE A 82 -5.23 1.61 -4.04
C PHE A 82 -4.36 0.35 -4.02
N SER A 83 -3.30 0.40 -3.23
CA SER A 83 -2.46 -0.78 -2.92
C SER A 83 -3.18 -1.68 -1.93
N SER A 84 -3.92 -2.65 -2.45
CA SER A 84 -4.48 -3.75 -1.67
C SER A 84 -3.44 -4.88 -1.51
N SER A 85 -3.88 -6.09 -1.27
CA SER A 85 -3.01 -7.24 -1.00
C SER A 85 -3.71 -8.54 -1.36
N CYS A 86 -2.96 -9.56 -1.75
CA CYS A 86 -3.48 -10.93 -1.89
C CYS A 86 -4.06 -11.49 -0.58
N THR A 87 -3.75 -10.89 0.56
CA THR A 87 -4.28 -11.31 1.86
C THR A 87 -5.79 -11.17 1.99
N VAL A 88 -6.46 -10.42 1.08
CA VAL A 88 -7.93 -10.34 1.00
C VAL A 88 -8.57 -11.66 0.54
N TYR A 89 -7.81 -12.53 -0.11
CA TYR A 89 -8.27 -13.86 -0.48
C TYR A 89 -8.23 -14.87 0.68
N GLY A 90 -7.63 -14.49 1.82
CA GLY A 90 -7.47 -15.36 2.98
C GLY A 90 -6.69 -16.62 2.64
N GLN A 91 -7.27 -17.78 2.97
CA GLN A 91 -6.74 -19.10 2.62
C GLN A 91 -7.63 -19.71 1.53
N PRO A 92 -7.27 -19.56 0.23
CA PRO A 92 -8.10 -20.04 -0.85
C PRO A 92 -8.29 -21.56 -0.82
N ASN A 93 -9.48 -22.02 -1.20
CA ASN A 93 -9.71 -23.44 -1.41
C ASN A 93 -8.91 -23.94 -2.63
N PRO A 94 -8.54 -25.23 -2.67
CA PRO A 94 -7.75 -25.81 -3.77
C PRO A 94 -8.35 -25.59 -5.17
N GLU A 95 -9.67 -25.58 -5.29
CA GLU A 95 -10.37 -25.32 -6.56
C GLU A 95 -10.22 -23.88 -7.06
N ASN A 96 -9.82 -22.96 -6.21
CA ASN A 96 -9.57 -21.54 -6.54
C ASN A 96 -8.08 -21.24 -6.78
N LEU A 97 -7.28 -22.27 -7.04
CA LEU A 97 -5.86 -22.11 -7.36
C LEU A 97 -5.59 -22.45 -8.85
N PRO A 98 -4.82 -21.60 -9.56
CA PRO A 98 -4.25 -20.32 -9.12
C PRO A 98 -5.33 -19.26 -8.87
N VAL A 99 -5.11 -18.40 -7.86
CA VAL A 99 -6.06 -17.35 -7.49
C VAL A 99 -6.19 -16.33 -8.62
N THR A 100 -7.43 -16.02 -9.00
CA THR A 100 -7.80 -14.95 -9.93
C THR A 100 -8.54 -13.82 -9.20
N GLU A 101 -8.79 -12.71 -9.87
CA GLU A 101 -9.48 -11.57 -9.29
C GLU A 101 -10.92 -11.89 -8.87
N ASP A 102 -11.56 -12.88 -9.51
CA ASP A 102 -12.91 -13.35 -9.21
C ASP A 102 -12.98 -14.37 -8.08
N ALA A 103 -11.83 -14.78 -7.53
CA ALA A 103 -11.79 -15.72 -6.42
C ALA A 103 -12.52 -15.15 -5.20
N PRO A 104 -13.33 -15.95 -4.49
CA PRO A 104 -14.08 -15.47 -3.34
C PRO A 104 -13.14 -15.00 -2.23
N HIS A 105 -13.48 -13.86 -1.63
CA HIS A 105 -12.79 -13.40 -0.43
C HIS A 105 -13.06 -14.37 0.71
N GLN A 106 -12.00 -14.74 1.40
CA GLN A 106 -12.06 -15.52 2.61
C GLN A 106 -11.74 -14.61 3.80
N LYS A 107 -12.13 -15.04 5.00
CA LYS A 107 -11.80 -14.29 6.21
C LYS A 107 -10.29 -14.02 6.27
N ALA A 108 -9.93 -12.76 6.41
CA ALA A 108 -8.53 -12.37 6.55
C ALA A 108 -7.87 -13.08 7.75
N THR A 109 -6.66 -13.57 7.54
CA THR A 109 -5.90 -14.31 8.57
C THR A 109 -5.15 -13.39 9.54
N SER A 110 -5.18 -12.09 9.31
CA SER A 110 -4.50 -11.09 10.15
C SER A 110 -5.23 -9.75 10.15
N PRO A 111 -5.05 -8.92 11.20
CA PRO A 111 -5.57 -7.56 11.21
C PRO A 111 -5.08 -6.71 10.04
N TYR A 112 -3.84 -6.88 9.58
CA TYR A 112 -3.37 -6.23 8.35
C TYR A 112 -4.22 -6.60 7.13
N GLY A 113 -4.41 -7.90 6.88
CA GLY A 113 -5.25 -8.38 5.77
C GLY A 113 -6.68 -7.83 5.87
N ASN A 114 -7.25 -7.83 7.09
CA ASN A 114 -8.57 -7.29 7.33
C ASN A 114 -8.66 -5.78 7.05
N THR A 115 -7.60 -5.00 7.35
CA THR A 115 -7.59 -3.57 6.97
C THR A 115 -7.61 -3.37 5.46
N LYS A 116 -7.01 -4.27 4.68
CA LYS A 116 -7.05 -4.20 3.21
C LYS A 116 -8.44 -4.52 2.68
N GLU A 117 -9.08 -5.57 3.20
CA GLU A 117 -10.46 -5.94 2.85
C GLU A 117 -11.45 -4.82 3.19
N ILE A 118 -11.39 -4.27 4.40
CA ILE A 118 -12.21 -3.13 4.83
C ILE A 118 -12.00 -1.92 3.91
N ASN A 119 -10.77 -1.62 3.54
CA ASN A 119 -10.45 -0.50 2.66
C ASN A 119 -11.01 -0.69 1.24
N GLU A 120 -10.97 -1.91 0.70
CA GLU A 120 -11.63 -2.21 -0.58
C GLU A 120 -13.15 -1.96 -0.48
N GLN A 121 -13.78 -2.41 0.61
CA GLN A 121 -15.21 -2.17 0.83
C GLN A 121 -15.53 -0.68 0.98
N ILE A 122 -14.71 0.08 1.73
CA ILE A 122 -14.90 1.53 1.87
C ILE A 122 -14.83 2.23 0.49
N ILE A 123 -13.86 1.87 -0.34
CA ILE A 123 -13.72 2.44 -1.69
C ILE A 123 -14.94 2.09 -2.53
N TYR A 124 -15.39 0.84 -2.48
CA TYR A 124 -16.57 0.37 -3.20
C TYR A 124 -17.81 1.17 -2.79
N ASP A 125 -18.09 1.25 -1.50
CA ASP A 125 -19.27 1.97 -0.97
C ASP A 125 -19.22 3.46 -1.30
N PHE A 126 -18.04 4.08 -1.20
CA PHE A 126 -17.84 5.48 -1.54
C PHE A 126 -18.15 5.76 -3.02
N ILE A 127 -17.71 4.92 -3.94
CA ILE A 127 -18.01 5.07 -5.36
C ILE A 127 -19.50 4.84 -5.64
N HIS A 128 -20.10 3.82 -5.02
CA HIS A 128 -21.53 3.50 -5.19
C HIS A 128 -22.47 4.53 -4.56
N SER A 129 -21.96 5.36 -3.63
CA SER A 129 -22.72 6.52 -3.12
C SER A 129 -22.88 7.66 -4.14
N GLY A 130 -22.32 7.52 -5.34
CA GLY A 130 -22.39 8.52 -6.39
C GLY A 130 -21.18 9.48 -6.44
N ALA A 131 -20.12 9.20 -5.69
CA ALA A 131 -18.89 9.99 -5.76
C ALA A 131 -18.30 9.94 -7.18
N ALA A 132 -17.96 11.11 -7.74
CA ALA A 132 -17.35 11.23 -9.06
C ALA A 132 -15.85 10.85 -9.07
N VAL A 133 -15.52 9.70 -8.47
CA VAL A 133 -14.18 9.15 -8.34
C VAL A 133 -14.12 7.77 -8.97
N LYS A 134 -13.03 7.48 -9.68
CA LYS A 134 -12.72 6.14 -10.21
C LYS A 134 -11.61 5.51 -9.39
N SER A 135 -11.67 4.20 -9.16
CA SER A 135 -10.62 3.48 -8.46
C SER A 135 -10.09 2.31 -9.28
N ILE A 136 -8.81 2.00 -9.04
CA ILE A 136 -8.18 0.74 -9.40
C ILE A 136 -7.64 0.16 -8.11
N VAL A 137 -8.01 -1.09 -7.81
CA VAL A 137 -7.54 -1.81 -6.63
C VAL A 137 -6.53 -2.86 -7.10
N LEU A 138 -5.29 -2.76 -6.61
CA LEU A 138 -4.21 -3.67 -6.99
C LEU A 138 -3.92 -4.63 -5.83
N ARG A 139 -4.25 -5.91 -6.01
CA ARG A 139 -4.03 -6.98 -5.02
C ARG A 139 -2.69 -7.64 -5.26
N TYR A 140 -1.63 -7.04 -4.70
CA TYR A 140 -0.28 -7.56 -4.85
C TYR A 140 -0.08 -8.85 -4.06
N PHE A 141 0.63 -9.80 -4.67
CA PHE A 141 1.32 -10.88 -3.96
C PHE A 141 2.63 -10.32 -3.38
N ASN A 142 3.77 -10.94 -3.66
CA ASN A 142 5.07 -10.43 -3.23
C ASN A 142 5.83 -9.91 -4.46
N PRO A 143 5.66 -8.62 -4.84
CA PRO A 143 6.39 -8.08 -5.97
C PRO A 143 7.88 -8.07 -5.67
N ILE A 144 8.67 -8.45 -6.66
CA ILE A 144 10.12 -8.45 -6.60
C ILE A 144 10.68 -7.68 -7.79
N GLY A 145 11.77 -6.99 -7.56
CA GLY A 145 12.48 -6.28 -8.59
C GLY A 145 13.06 -4.96 -8.13
N ALA A 146 13.91 -4.43 -8.98
CA ALA A 146 14.50 -3.12 -8.86
C ALA A 146 14.49 -2.43 -10.23
N HIS A 147 14.62 -1.12 -10.26
CA HIS A 147 14.78 -0.41 -11.52
C HIS A 147 16.11 -0.83 -12.20
N PRO A 148 16.16 -0.99 -13.53
CA PRO A 148 17.36 -1.45 -14.24
C PRO A 148 18.62 -0.64 -13.96
N SER A 149 18.48 0.65 -13.62
CA SER A 149 19.60 1.50 -13.21
C SER A 149 20.18 1.17 -11.83
N ALA A 150 19.57 0.29 -11.04
CA ALA A 150 19.88 0.02 -9.64
C ALA A 150 19.81 1.24 -8.69
N LEU A 151 19.28 2.39 -9.14
CA LEU A 151 19.13 3.60 -8.33
C LEU A 151 17.88 3.59 -7.44
N ILE A 152 16.91 2.73 -7.77
CA ILE A 152 15.67 2.52 -7.01
C ILE A 152 15.44 1.02 -6.91
N GLY A 153 15.16 0.54 -5.71
CA GLY A 153 14.86 -0.85 -5.40
C GLY A 153 14.33 -1.00 -4.00
N GLU A 154 14.15 -2.24 -3.54
CA GLU A 154 13.72 -2.53 -2.19
C GLU A 154 14.93 -2.48 -1.23
N LEU A 155 14.95 -1.50 -0.35
CA LEU A 155 15.96 -1.33 0.68
C LEU A 155 15.27 -1.21 2.06
N PRO A 156 14.96 -2.33 2.72
CA PRO A 156 14.27 -2.32 4.00
C PRO A 156 15.17 -1.75 5.11
N ASN A 157 14.56 -0.99 6.02
CA ASN A 157 15.22 -0.56 7.24
C ASN A 157 15.28 -1.75 8.23
N GLY A 158 16.48 -2.10 8.67
CA GLY A 158 16.70 -3.21 9.61
C GLY A 158 16.60 -4.59 8.99
N VAL A 159 16.04 -5.56 9.73
CA VAL A 159 15.88 -6.94 9.26
C VAL A 159 14.75 -7.02 8.25
N PRO A 160 14.98 -7.55 7.03
CA PRO A 160 13.91 -7.73 6.05
C PRO A 160 12.83 -8.69 6.56
N ASN A 161 11.57 -8.36 6.28
CA ASN A 161 10.44 -9.26 6.53
C ASN A 161 10.02 -10.02 5.27
N ASN A 162 10.50 -9.61 4.10
CA ASN A 162 10.23 -10.29 2.83
C ASN A 162 11.40 -11.19 2.45
N LEU A 163 11.09 -12.30 1.78
CA LEU A 163 12.07 -13.32 1.40
C LEU A 163 13.20 -12.75 0.53
N ILE A 164 12.88 -12.03 -0.53
CA ILE A 164 13.88 -11.62 -1.53
C ILE A 164 14.96 -10.68 -0.98
N PRO A 165 14.62 -9.59 -0.25
CA PRO A 165 15.65 -8.79 0.41
C PRO A 165 16.51 -9.59 1.38
N TYR A 166 15.92 -10.57 2.08
CA TYR A 166 16.68 -11.43 2.98
C TYR A 166 17.69 -12.29 2.21
N VAL A 167 17.25 -12.93 1.11
CA VAL A 167 18.11 -13.73 0.22
C VAL A 167 19.24 -12.89 -0.38
N THR A 168 18.91 -11.72 -0.93
CA THR A 168 19.91 -10.85 -1.55
C THR A 168 20.93 -10.31 -0.55
N GLN A 169 20.52 -9.95 0.67
CA GLN A 169 21.43 -9.54 1.74
C GLN A 169 22.33 -10.69 2.19
N THR A 170 21.81 -11.93 2.22
CA THR A 170 22.64 -13.11 2.50
C THR A 170 23.66 -13.37 1.39
N ALA A 171 23.24 -13.30 0.14
CA ALA A 171 24.11 -13.46 -1.01
C ALA A 171 25.23 -12.39 -1.08
N MET A 172 24.94 -11.18 -0.59
CA MET A 172 25.92 -10.08 -0.49
C MET A 172 26.83 -10.16 0.76
N GLY A 173 26.65 -11.18 1.62
CA GLY A 173 27.41 -11.34 2.84
C GLY A 173 27.03 -10.35 3.96
N ILE A 174 25.92 -9.62 3.82
CA ILE A 174 25.40 -8.73 4.86
C ILE A 174 24.80 -9.55 6.01
N ARG A 175 24.29 -10.75 5.70
CA ARG A 175 23.77 -11.74 6.62
C ARG A 175 24.53 -13.04 6.49
N GLU A 176 24.76 -13.71 7.59
CA GLU A 176 25.55 -14.95 7.64
C GLU A 176 24.83 -16.12 6.97
N GLN A 177 23.51 -16.20 7.14
CA GLN A 177 22.74 -17.34 6.68
C GLN A 177 21.27 -17.01 6.36
N LEU A 178 20.67 -17.85 5.53
CA LEU A 178 19.24 -17.91 5.28
C LEU A 178 18.66 -19.08 6.11
N THR A 179 17.70 -18.77 6.99
CA THR A 179 16.97 -19.82 7.75
C THR A 179 15.71 -20.23 6.99
N ILE A 180 15.55 -21.54 6.80
CA ILE A 180 14.36 -22.16 6.21
C ILE A 180 13.59 -22.83 7.36
N PHE A 181 12.29 -22.56 7.47
CA PHE A 181 11.39 -23.08 8.50
C PHE A 181 10.48 -24.17 7.93
#